data_c9a4a20f55a3ce1500f9cc67329e97b0
#
_entry.id   c9a4a20f55a3ce1500f9cc67329e97b0
#
_cell.length_a   1.000
_cell.length_b   1.000
_cell.length_c   1.000
_cell.angle_alpha   90.00
_cell.angle_beta   90.00
_cell.angle_gamma   90.00
#
_symmetry.space_group_name_H-M   'P 1'
#
loop_
_entity.id
_entity.type
_entity.pdbx_description
1 polymer ?
#
loop_
_entity_poly.entity_id
_entity_poly.type
_entity_poly.pdbx_seq_one_letter_code
_entity_poly.pdbx_strand_id
1 'polypeptide(L)'
;MATSDLFPAVVETDRLRLERAGRDTVGVRELYRVASGEDAAETFEHVPFSPHETPKETFDFLRGCEERWAEAESAEYAIRLPDTGEFVGVGALEFDWDRDVAEPGIWLRKPFWGRGYSVERARALLTLAFDRLDVGLVAVGVAAGNEKSRRAVEKYVADAGGRFEGVVRRGLPFTDGDVRDEARYTVSQAEWRDACGADDSVTFVETLP
;
A
#
# COMPACT_ATOMS: atom_id res chain seq x y z
N MET A 1 -5.50 27.61 -9.36
CA MET A 1 -6.18 26.50 -10.06
C MET A 1 -5.83 25.29 -9.26
N ALA A 2 -6.83 24.60 -8.67
CA ALA A 2 -6.56 23.33 -8.04
C ALA A 2 -6.01 22.41 -9.13
N THR A 3 -4.79 21.94 -8.99
CA THR A 3 -4.30 20.78 -9.73
C THR A 3 -5.28 19.68 -9.38
N SER A 4 -6.01 19.15 -10.38
CA SER A 4 -6.78 17.93 -10.17
C SER A 4 -5.76 16.90 -9.73
N ASP A 5 -5.82 16.49 -8.46
CA ASP A 5 -4.91 15.48 -7.96
C ASP A 5 -5.10 14.23 -8.81
N LEU A 6 -4.00 13.68 -9.30
CA LEU A 6 -4.03 12.44 -10.11
C LEU A 6 -4.65 11.30 -9.31
N PHE A 7 -4.35 11.27 -8.01
CA PHE A 7 -4.84 10.27 -7.08
C PHE A 7 -6.08 10.77 -6.32
N PRO A 8 -7.07 9.91 -6.06
CA PRO A 8 -8.21 10.25 -5.23
C PRO A 8 -7.76 10.48 -3.78
N ALA A 9 -8.29 11.50 -3.12
CA ALA A 9 -7.93 11.79 -1.73
C ALA A 9 -8.38 10.67 -0.78
N VAL A 10 -9.43 9.94 -1.14
CA VAL A 10 -9.92 8.79 -0.38
C VAL A 10 -10.32 7.65 -1.32
N VAL A 11 -10.00 6.43 -0.92
CA VAL A 11 -10.49 5.19 -1.53
C VAL A 11 -11.28 4.44 -0.46
N GLU A 12 -12.55 4.18 -0.73
CA GLU A 12 -13.46 3.47 0.19
C GLU A 12 -13.76 2.08 -0.33
N THR A 13 -13.81 1.13 0.60
CA THR A 13 -14.26 -0.24 0.40
C THR A 13 -15.29 -0.60 1.47
N ASP A 14 -15.80 -1.83 1.48
CA ASP A 14 -16.79 -2.27 2.46
C ASP A 14 -16.34 -2.08 3.92
N ARG A 15 -15.06 -2.29 4.21
CA ARG A 15 -14.53 -2.31 5.59
C ARG A 15 -13.34 -1.39 5.83
N LEU A 16 -12.84 -0.75 4.78
CA LEU A 16 -11.65 0.12 4.87
C LEU A 16 -11.92 1.47 4.23
N ARG A 17 -11.34 2.49 4.84
CA ARG A 17 -11.22 3.82 4.30
C ARG A 17 -9.73 4.15 4.20
N LEU A 18 -9.24 4.33 2.98
CA LEU A 18 -7.88 4.68 2.65
C LEU A 18 -7.84 6.20 2.40
N GLU A 19 -7.28 6.97 3.32
CA GLU A 19 -7.18 8.43 3.23
C GLU A 19 -5.76 8.82 2.83
N ARG A 20 -5.57 9.78 1.92
CA ARG A 20 -4.25 10.31 1.57
C ARG A 20 -3.41 10.50 2.82
N ALA A 21 -2.22 9.89 2.87
CA ALA A 21 -1.32 10.03 4.00
C ALA A 21 -0.61 11.39 3.98
N GLY A 22 -0.79 12.14 5.05
CA GLY A 22 -0.18 13.45 5.21
C GLY A 22 -0.32 13.94 6.64
N ARG A 23 0.30 15.07 6.98
CA ARG A 23 0.28 15.64 8.34
C ARG A 23 -1.08 16.20 8.74
N ASP A 24 -1.94 16.45 7.77
CA ASP A 24 -3.31 16.93 7.92
C ASP A 24 -4.32 15.79 8.13
N THR A 25 -4.00 14.56 7.71
CA THR A 25 -4.88 13.38 7.80
C THR A 25 -4.44 12.39 8.86
N VAL A 26 -3.13 12.23 9.04
CA VAL A 26 -2.55 11.36 10.07
C VAL A 26 -1.74 12.21 11.03
N GLY A 27 -2.22 12.40 12.24
CA GLY A 27 -1.50 13.15 13.24
C GLY A 27 -0.11 12.55 13.52
N VAL A 28 0.95 13.38 13.51
CA VAL A 28 2.32 12.93 13.80
C VAL A 28 2.40 12.08 15.08
N ARG A 29 1.67 12.50 16.13
CA ARG A 29 1.65 11.76 17.40
C ARG A 29 0.89 10.44 17.33
N GLU A 30 -0.15 10.33 16.49
CA GLU A 30 -0.89 9.10 16.28
C GLU A 30 0.02 8.08 15.61
N LEU A 31 0.61 8.43 14.48
CA LEU A 31 1.50 7.54 13.74
C LEU A 31 2.75 7.19 14.57
N TYR A 32 3.34 8.16 15.28
CA TYR A 32 4.51 7.90 16.12
C TYR A 32 4.23 6.85 17.19
N ARG A 33 3.10 6.92 17.91
CA ARG A 33 2.74 5.89 18.91
C ARG A 33 2.65 4.49 18.33
N VAL A 34 2.24 4.37 17.07
CA VAL A 34 2.17 3.09 16.36
C VAL A 34 3.55 2.66 15.88
N ALA A 35 4.27 3.55 15.22
CA ALA A 35 5.58 3.27 14.62
C ALA A 35 6.70 3.06 15.65
N SER A 36 6.51 3.48 16.91
CA SER A 36 7.44 3.27 18.03
C SER A 36 6.87 2.39 19.15
N GLY A 37 5.68 1.81 18.97
CA GLY A 37 5.00 0.98 19.96
C GLY A 37 5.64 -0.40 20.15
N GLU A 38 5.15 -1.14 21.14
CA GLU A 38 5.67 -2.48 21.50
C GLU A 38 5.63 -3.47 20.33
N ASP A 39 4.63 -3.37 19.45
CA ASP A 39 4.48 -4.23 18.27
C ASP A 39 5.27 -3.73 17.05
N ALA A 40 5.95 -2.58 17.11
CA ALA A 40 6.60 -1.96 15.95
C ALA A 40 7.69 -2.88 15.34
N ALA A 41 8.53 -3.48 16.18
CA ALA A 41 9.59 -4.38 15.72
C ALA A 41 9.03 -5.56 14.91
N GLU A 42 7.95 -6.21 15.37
CA GLU A 42 7.31 -7.32 14.66
C GLU A 42 6.54 -6.82 13.42
N THR A 43 5.90 -5.66 13.51
CA THR A 43 5.17 -5.05 12.39
C THR A 43 6.09 -4.76 11.20
N PHE A 44 7.30 -4.29 11.47
CA PHE A 44 8.25 -3.87 10.43
C PHE A 44 9.34 -4.89 10.11
N GLU A 45 9.36 -6.07 10.75
CA GLU A 45 10.37 -7.11 10.54
C GLU A 45 10.56 -7.51 9.07
N HIS A 46 9.49 -7.44 8.27
CA HIS A 46 9.47 -7.94 6.90
C HIS A 46 9.12 -6.88 5.85
N VAL A 47 9.14 -5.62 6.21
CA VAL A 47 8.88 -4.50 5.30
C VAL A 47 10.08 -3.54 5.26
N PRO A 48 10.34 -2.86 4.14
CA PRO A 48 11.44 -1.91 4.04
C PRO A 48 11.12 -0.59 4.77
N PHE A 49 10.73 -0.70 6.04
CA PHE A 49 10.37 0.40 6.91
C PHE A 49 10.92 0.09 8.30
N SER A 50 11.49 1.08 8.97
CA SER A 50 12.03 0.93 10.32
C SER A 50 11.11 1.58 11.36
N PRO A 51 11.05 1.04 12.59
CA PRO A 51 10.41 1.74 13.70
C PRO A 51 10.96 3.16 13.84
N HIS A 52 10.07 4.12 14.12
CA HIS A 52 10.49 5.50 14.36
C HIS A 52 11.02 5.67 15.78
N GLU A 53 12.22 6.19 15.93
CA GLU A 53 12.84 6.49 17.22
C GLU A 53 12.36 7.82 17.79
N THR A 54 12.00 8.77 16.92
CA THR A 54 11.58 10.12 17.30
C THR A 54 10.31 10.59 16.57
N PRO A 55 9.51 11.50 17.19
CA PRO A 55 8.40 12.14 16.48
C PRO A 55 8.84 12.93 15.23
N LYS A 56 10.12 13.35 15.17
CA LYS A 56 10.68 14.05 14.01
C LYS A 56 10.76 13.15 12.79
N GLU A 57 11.13 11.88 12.95
CA GLU A 57 11.14 10.90 11.87
C GLU A 57 9.73 10.67 11.32
N THR A 58 8.73 10.58 12.20
CA THR A 58 7.33 10.49 11.78
C THR A 58 6.88 11.72 11.00
N PHE A 59 7.28 12.91 11.44
CA PHE A 59 7.00 14.15 10.74
C PHE A 59 7.64 14.16 9.34
N ASP A 60 8.91 13.74 9.24
CA ASP A 60 9.62 13.68 7.95
C ASP A 60 9.02 12.63 7.02
N PHE A 61 8.62 11.48 7.55
CA PHE A 61 7.91 10.45 6.77
C PHE A 61 6.62 11.00 6.16
N LEU A 62 5.75 11.62 6.97
CA LEU A 62 4.48 12.18 6.47
C LEU A 62 4.71 13.31 5.46
N ARG A 63 5.73 14.16 5.68
CA ARG A 63 6.12 15.16 4.70
C ARG A 63 6.58 14.53 3.39
N GLY A 64 7.37 13.46 3.44
CA GLY A 64 7.78 12.71 2.25
C GLY A 64 6.59 12.11 1.50
N CYS A 65 5.56 11.60 2.21
CA CYS A 65 4.32 11.16 1.57
C CYS A 65 3.63 12.31 0.80
N GLU A 66 3.54 13.51 1.40
CA GLU A 66 2.96 14.68 0.75
C GLU A 66 3.75 15.11 -0.51
N GLU A 67 5.09 15.06 -0.43
CA GLU A 67 5.99 15.41 -1.54
C GLU A 67 5.84 14.42 -2.70
N ARG A 68 5.94 13.10 -2.46
CA ARG A 68 5.77 12.07 -3.50
C ARG A 68 4.37 12.07 -4.12
N TRP A 69 3.35 12.36 -3.32
CA TRP A 69 1.99 12.55 -3.83
C TRP A 69 1.89 13.70 -4.82
N ALA A 70 2.47 14.86 -4.47
CA ALA A 70 2.47 16.06 -5.32
C ALA A 70 3.25 15.87 -6.61
N GLU A 71 4.30 15.03 -6.58
CA GLU A 71 5.16 14.70 -7.72
C GLU A 71 4.61 13.49 -8.52
N ALA A 72 3.46 12.94 -8.11
CA ALA A 72 2.85 11.75 -8.72
C ALA A 72 3.76 10.50 -8.70
N GLU A 73 4.70 10.43 -7.77
CA GLU A 73 5.60 9.29 -7.61
C GLU A 73 4.94 8.14 -6.83
N SER A 74 4.12 8.47 -5.84
CA SER A 74 3.46 7.48 -4.99
C SER A 74 2.15 7.99 -4.39
N ALA A 75 1.16 7.12 -4.34
CA ALA A 75 -0.10 7.32 -3.63
C ALA A 75 -0.07 6.57 -2.30
N GLU A 76 0.35 7.25 -1.22
CA GLU A 76 0.32 6.68 0.12
C GLU A 76 -1.00 7.00 0.82
N TYR A 77 -1.57 5.97 1.43
CA TYR A 77 -2.84 6.04 2.14
C TYR A 77 -2.72 5.53 3.58
N ALA A 78 -3.22 6.32 4.51
CA ALA A 78 -3.56 5.86 5.84
C ALA A 78 -4.82 4.99 5.78
N ILE A 79 -4.74 3.79 6.27
CA ILE A 79 -5.85 2.84 6.29
C ILE A 79 -6.60 2.97 7.61
N ARG A 80 -7.90 3.19 7.56
CA ARG A 80 -8.77 3.30 8.74
C ARG A 80 -9.98 2.37 8.62
N LEU A 81 -10.56 2.03 9.78
CA LEU A 81 -11.90 1.44 9.84
C LEU A 81 -12.94 2.57 9.71
N PRO A 82 -13.89 2.51 8.76
CA PRO A 82 -14.84 3.60 8.54
C PRO A 82 -15.74 3.87 9.76
N ASP A 83 -16.14 2.82 10.50
CA ASP A 83 -17.08 2.94 11.62
C ASP A 83 -16.46 3.62 12.84
N THR A 84 -15.17 3.41 13.09
CA THR A 84 -14.51 3.87 14.33
C THR A 84 -13.44 4.93 14.10
N GLY A 85 -12.99 5.10 12.85
CA GLY A 85 -11.84 5.92 12.50
C GLY A 85 -10.49 5.31 12.97
N GLU A 86 -10.51 4.09 13.51
CA GLU A 86 -9.30 3.47 14.06
C GLU A 86 -8.26 3.25 12.97
N PHE A 87 -7.03 3.71 13.23
CA PHE A 87 -5.90 3.57 12.32
C PHE A 87 -5.41 2.11 12.26
N VAL A 88 -5.43 1.53 11.06
CA VAL A 88 -5.12 0.13 10.78
C VAL A 88 -3.67 -0.05 10.30
N GLY A 89 -3.17 0.90 9.51
CA GLY A 89 -1.84 0.83 8.89
C GLY A 89 -1.67 1.82 7.75
N VAL A 90 -0.68 1.59 6.91
CA VAL A 90 -0.44 2.38 5.70
C VAL A 90 -0.38 1.45 4.49
N GLY A 91 -0.98 1.86 3.39
CA GLY A 91 -0.85 1.26 2.08
C GLY A 91 -0.29 2.27 1.10
N ALA A 92 0.52 1.81 0.16
CA ALA A 92 1.09 2.64 -0.88
C ALA A 92 0.89 2.01 -2.26
N LEU A 93 0.95 2.85 -3.27
CA LEU A 93 1.09 2.44 -4.66
C LEU A 93 2.15 3.36 -5.27
N GLU A 94 3.35 2.83 -5.51
CA GLU A 94 4.49 3.54 -6.10
C GLU A 94 4.48 3.36 -7.61
N PHE A 95 4.88 4.37 -8.38
CA PHE A 95 4.76 4.39 -9.83
C PHE A 95 6.12 4.55 -10.51
N ASP A 96 6.37 3.68 -11.49
CA ASP A 96 7.37 3.86 -12.52
C ASP A 96 6.63 4.14 -13.85
N TRP A 97 6.35 5.42 -14.09
CA TRP A 97 5.57 5.87 -15.26
C TRP A 97 6.27 5.58 -16.58
N ASP A 98 7.60 5.57 -16.61
CA ASP A 98 8.37 5.28 -17.82
C ASP A 98 8.24 3.82 -18.25
N ARG A 99 8.06 2.92 -17.27
CA ARG A 99 7.86 1.48 -17.51
C ARG A 99 6.40 1.07 -17.51
N ASP A 100 5.49 1.98 -17.21
CA ASP A 100 4.05 1.70 -17.06
C ASP A 100 3.79 0.61 -16.01
N VAL A 101 4.46 0.74 -14.84
CA VAL A 101 4.39 -0.22 -13.72
C VAL A 101 4.04 0.49 -12.42
N ALA A 102 3.17 -0.12 -11.63
CA ALA A 102 2.94 0.27 -10.24
C ALA A 102 3.29 -0.85 -9.26
N GLU A 103 3.82 -0.49 -8.09
CA GLU A 103 4.21 -1.44 -7.03
C GLU A 103 3.48 -1.14 -5.71
N PRO A 104 2.61 -2.04 -5.21
CA PRO A 104 1.90 -1.83 -3.96
C PRO A 104 2.75 -2.18 -2.75
N GLY A 105 2.82 -1.26 -1.79
CA GLY A 105 3.39 -1.46 -0.46
C GLY A 105 2.31 -1.52 0.63
N ILE A 106 2.60 -2.19 1.75
CA ILE A 106 1.73 -2.24 2.92
C ILE A 106 2.46 -2.59 4.20
N TRP A 107 2.04 -1.95 5.29
CA TRP A 107 2.16 -2.51 6.63
C TRP A 107 0.86 -2.30 7.40
N LEU A 108 0.51 -3.27 8.23
CA LEU A 108 -0.66 -3.22 9.10
C LEU A 108 -0.23 -3.44 10.55
N ARG A 109 -0.88 -2.73 11.48
CA ARG A 109 -0.74 -2.98 12.91
C ARG A 109 -1.13 -4.42 13.24
N LYS A 110 -0.39 -5.06 14.11
CA LYS A 110 -0.55 -6.47 14.48
C LYS A 110 -1.98 -6.86 14.90
N PRO A 111 -2.76 -6.03 15.66
CA PRO A 111 -4.14 -6.40 16.01
C PRO A 111 -5.08 -6.58 14.81
N PHE A 112 -4.69 -6.13 13.62
CA PHE A 112 -5.49 -6.23 12.39
C PHE A 112 -5.06 -7.33 11.45
N TRP A 113 -4.01 -8.09 11.79
CA TRP A 113 -3.56 -9.22 10.98
C TRP A 113 -4.59 -10.35 10.95
N GLY A 114 -4.62 -11.11 9.84
CA GLY A 114 -5.51 -12.26 9.68
C GLY A 114 -6.99 -11.92 9.43
N ARG A 115 -7.35 -10.62 9.32
CA ARG A 115 -8.74 -10.17 9.11
C ARG A 115 -9.10 -9.97 7.64
N GLY A 116 -8.17 -10.21 6.71
CA GLY A 116 -8.38 -10.04 5.27
C GLY A 116 -8.17 -8.61 4.75
N TYR A 117 -7.84 -7.65 5.61
CA TYR A 117 -7.65 -6.24 5.23
C TYR A 117 -6.55 -6.02 4.20
N SER A 118 -5.47 -6.82 4.24
CA SER A 118 -4.41 -6.74 3.23
C SER A 118 -4.93 -7.07 1.83
N VAL A 119 -5.79 -8.08 1.70
CA VAL A 119 -6.39 -8.49 0.41
C VAL A 119 -7.38 -7.43 -0.08
N GLU A 120 -8.25 -6.93 0.80
CA GLU A 120 -9.24 -5.90 0.48
C GLU A 120 -8.56 -4.61 0.02
N ARG A 121 -7.55 -4.13 0.77
CA ARG A 121 -6.74 -2.98 0.36
C ARG A 121 -6.03 -3.23 -0.99
N ALA A 122 -5.47 -4.42 -1.21
CA ALA A 122 -4.80 -4.74 -2.46
C ALA A 122 -5.77 -4.61 -3.64
N ARG A 123 -6.99 -5.15 -3.51
CA ARG A 123 -8.03 -5.02 -4.54
C ARG A 123 -8.35 -3.55 -4.83
N ALA A 124 -8.53 -2.72 -3.79
CA ALA A 124 -8.77 -1.29 -3.96
C ALA A 124 -7.64 -0.57 -4.73
N LEU A 125 -6.38 -0.92 -4.45
CA LEU A 125 -5.24 -0.34 -5.16
C LEU A 125 -5.07 -0.90 -6.58
N LEU A 126 -5.45 -2.15 -6.85
CA LEU A 126 -5.51 -2.69 -8.22
C LEU A 126 -6.60 -1.97 -9.04
N THR A 127 -7.78 -1.73 -8.45
CA THR A 127 -8.83 -0.93 -9.07
C THR A 127 -8.33 0.50 -9.38
N LEU A 128 -7.62 1.13 -8.43
CA LEU A 128 -7.01 2.44 -8.65
C LEU A 128 -6.01 2.41 -9.82
N ALA A 129 -5.10 1.43 -9.84
CA ALA A 129 -4.07 1.32 -10.86
C ALA A 129 -4.66 1.08 -12.25
N PHE A 130 -5.56 0.10 -12.38
CA PHE A 130 -6.02 -0.35 -13.70
C PHE A 130 -7.23 0.41 -14.22
N ASP A 131 -8.23 0.68 -13.36
CA ASP A 131 -9.51 1.22 -13.82
C ASP A 131 -9.50 2.74 -13.84
N ARG A 132 -8.67 3.39 -12.99
CA ARG A 132 -8.59 4.84 -12.91
C ARG A 132 -7.34 5.42 -13.56
N LEU A 133 -6.17 4.80 -13.35
CA LEU A 133 -4.88 5.35 -13.79
C LEU A 133 -4.37 4.72 -15.08
N ASP A 134 -5.05 3.70 -15.59
CA ASP A 134 -4.75 2.99 -16.85
C ASP A 134 -3.33 2.41 -16.90
N VAL A 135 -2.78 2.02 -15.73
CA VAL A 135 -1.44 1.40 -15.60
C VAL A 135 -1.42 0.02 -16.28
N GLY A 136 -0.36 -0.29 -17.03
CA GLY A 136 -0.26 -1.54 -17.78
C GLY A 136 0.06 -2.77 -16.92
N LEU A 137 0.83 -2.60 -15.82
CA LEU A 137 1.28 -3.71 -14.97
C LEU A 137 1.33 -3.30 -13.50
N VAL A 138 0.83 -4.16 -12.62
CA VAL A 138 1.13 -4.09 -11.19
C VAL A 138 2.11 -5.21 -10.82
N ALA A 139 3.27 -4.84 -10.26
CA ALA A 139 4.29 -5.76 -9.79
C ALA A 139 4.31 -5.78 -8.26
N VAL A 140 4.30 -6.96 -7.66
CA VAL A 140 4.23 -7.14 -6.20
C VAL A 140 5.46 -7.87 -5.73
N GLY A 141 6.27 -7.20 -4.91
CA GLY A 141 7.42 -7.78 -4.23
C GLY A 141 7.10 -8.10 -2.77
N VAL A 142 7.54 -9.27 -2.32
CA VAL A 142 7.46 -9.66 -0.91
C VAL A 142 8.68 -10.45 -0.50
N ALA A 143 9.21 -10.22 0.71
CA ALA A 143 10.33 -11.01 1.23
C ALA A 143 10.01 -12.50 1.15
N ALA A 144 10.85 -13.28 0.48
CA ALA A 144 10.59 -14.69 0.17
C ALA A 144 10.32 -15.54 1.44
N GLY A 145 10.90 -15.14 2.58
CA GLY A 145 10.68 -15.77 3.89
C GLY A 145 9.41 -15.32 4.62
N ASN A 146 8.70 -14.30 4.14
CA ASN A 146 7.45 -13.82 4.77
C ASN A 146 6.23 -14.63 4.30
N GLU A 147 6.07 -15.84 4.83
CA GLU A 147 4.97 -16.74 4.42
C GLU A 147 3.57 -16.14 4.63
N LYS A 148 3.38 -15.31 5.67
CA LYS A 148 2.07 -14.67 5.93
C LYS A 148 1.70 -13.70 4.82
N SER A 149 2.64 -12.84 4.44
CA SER A 149 2.44 -11.88 3.35
C SER A 149 2.31 -12.59 2.01
N ARG A 150 3.16 -13.59 1.74
CA ARG A 150 3.09 -14.38 0.51
C ARG A 150 1.72 -14.99 0.29
N ARG A 151 1.13 -15.65 1.31
CA ARG A 151 -0.22 -16.22 1.20
C ARG A 151 -1.30 -15.18 0.87
N ALA A 152 -1.19 -13.97 1.43
CA ALA A 152 -2.10 -12.89 1.11
C ALA A 152 -1.91 -12.40 -0.33
N VAL A 153 -0.65 -12.24 -0.77
CA VAL A 153 -0.29 -11.85 -2.14
C VAL A 153 -0.76 -12.89 -3.14
N GLU A 154 -0.46 -14.16 -2.92
CA GLU A 154 -0.89 -15.28 -3.78
C GLU A 154 -2.41 -15.27 -3.99
N LYS A 155 -3.16 -15.00 -2.92
CA LYS A 155 -4.62 -14.95 -3.00
C LYS A 155 -5.09 -13.82 -3.90
N TYR A 156 -4.75 -12.55 -3.62
CA TYR A 156 -5.30 -11.45 -4.40
C TYR A 156 -4.74 -11.37 -5.82
N VAL A 157 -3.51 -11.83 -6.04
CA VAL A 157 -2.92 -11.94 -7.38
C VAL A 157 -3.65 -12.99 -8.21
N ALA A 158 -3.93 -14.17 -7.63
CA ALA A 158 -4.72 -15.20 -8.31
C ALA A 158 -6.15 -14.75 -8.59
N ASP A 159 -6.81 -14.09 -7.61
CA ASP A 159 -8.15 -13.53 -7.77
C ASP A 159 -8.19 -12.46 -8.90
N ALA A 160 -7.09 -11.76 -9.13
CA ALA A 160 -6.92 -10.75 -10.20
C ALA A 160 -6.42 -11.33 -11.54
N GLY A 161 -6.31 -12.64 -11.68
CA GLY A 161 -5.84 -13.32 -12.90
C GLY A 161 -4.33 -13.28 -13.11
N GLY A 162 -3.58 -12.73 -12.15
CA GLY A 162 -2.13 -12.60 -12.21
C GLY A 162 -1.36 -13.86 -11.86
N ARG A 163 -0.04 -13.74 -11.74
CA ARG A 163 0.84 -14.90 -11.57
C ARG A 163 2.03 -14.65 -10.66
N PHE A 164 2.63 -15.74 -10.21
CA PHE A 164 3.97 -15.77 -9.60
C PHE A 164 5.03 -15.81 -10.70
N GLU A 165 5.98 -14.86 -10.69
CA GLU A 165 7.06 -14.78 -11.69
C GLU A 165 8.31 -15.55 -11.25
N GLY A 166 8.54 -15.66 -9.95
CA GLY A 166 9.72 -16.36 -9.42
C GLY A 166 10.30 -15.68 -8.18
N VAL A 167 11.49 -16.15 -7.78
CA VAL A 167 12.27 -15.56 -6.70
C VAL A 167 13.49 -14.85 -7.27
N VAL A 168 13.56 -13.54 -7.01
CA VAL A 168 14.71 -12.71 -7.34
C VAL A 168 15.67 -12.73 -6.15
N ARG A 169 16.87 -13.31 -6.33
CA ARG A 169 17.87 -13.31 -5.26
C ARG A 169 18.33 -11.89 -4.97
N ARG A 170 18.32 -11.51 -3.69
CA ARG A 170 18.68 -10.17 -3.21
C ARG A 170 17.90 -9.04 -3.91
N GLY A 171 16.63 -9.31 -4.23
CA GLY A 171 15.77 -8.37 -4.95
C GLY A 171 15.14 -7.31 -4.07
N LEU A 172 15.09 -7.51 -2.74
CA LEU A 172 14.39 -6.61 -1.81
C LEU A 172 15.37 -5.98 -0.80
N PRO A 173 15.79 -4.72 -1.02
CA PRO A 173 16.59 -3.99 -0.05
C PRO A 173 15.74 -3.50 1.14
N PHE A 174 16.34 -3.53 2.35
CA PHE A 174 15.75 -3.05 3.59
C PHE A 174 16.46 -1.81 4.10
N THR A 175 15.79 -1.02 4.93
CA THR A 175 16.32 0.24 5.48
C THR A 175 17.48 0.03 6.45
N ASP A 176 17.61 -1.14 7.07
CA ASP A 176 18.72 -1.55 7.93
C ASP A 176 19.99 -1.96 7.16
N GLY A 177 19.94 -1.95 5.82
CA GLY A 177 21.02 -2.36 4.93
C GLY A 177 21.03 -3.86 4.61
N ASP A 178 20.11 -4.65 5.18
CA ASP A 178 19.89 -6.04 4.77
C ASP A 178 19.28 -6.10 3.36
N VAL A 179 19.55 -7.16 2.63
CA VAL A 179 19.01 -7.39 1.29
C VAL A 179 18.50 -8.83 1.22
N ARG A 180 17.20 -8.98 1.08
CA ARG A 180 16.52 -10.28 1.10
C ARG A 180 16.13 -10.74 -0.29
N ASP A 181 15.91 -12.06 -0.41
CA ASP A 181 15.30 -12.62 -1.63
C ASP A 181 13.85 -12.18 -1.72
N GLU A 182 13.44 -11.83 -2.92
CA GLU A 182 12.11 -11.32 -3.23
C GLU A 182 11.30 -12.38 -3.99
N ALA A 183 10.13 -12.75 -3.48
CA ALA A 183 9.11 -13.44 -4.26
C ALA A 183 8.32 -12.39 -5.04
N ARG A 184 8.38 -12.44 -6.38
CA ARG A 184 7.76 -11.48 -7.29
C ARG A 184 6.53 -12.07 -7.95
N TYR A 185 5.49 -11.26 -7.98
CA TYR A 185 4.20 -11.54 -8.61
C TYR A 185 3.82 -10.39 -9.52
N THR A 186 3.00 -10.64 -10.52
CA THR A 186 2.49 -9.60 -11.42
C THR A 186 1.02 -9.80 -11.74
N VAL A 187 0.36 -8.69 -12.02
CA VAL A 187 -0.96 -8.63 -12.64
C VAL A 187 -0.87 -7.64 -13.79
N SER A 188 -1.17 -8.03 -15.00
CA SER A 188 -1.31 -7.11 -16.13
C SER A 188 -2.75 -6.56 -16.20
N GLN A 189 -2.92 -5.40 -16.81
CA GLN A 189 -4.22 -4.80 -16.99
C GLN A 189 -5.18 -5.72 -17.80
N ALA A 190 -4.64 -6.47 -18.77
CA ALA A 190 -5.42 -7.44 -19.53
C ALA A 190 -5.94 -8.58 -18.65
N GLU A 191 -5.09 -9.16 -17.80
CA GLU A 191 -5.47 -10.21 -16.83
C GLU A 191 -6.52 -9.68 -15.84
N TRP A 192 -6.35 -8.45 -15.33
CA TRP A 192 -7.33 -7.80 -14.46
C TRP A 192 -8.70 -7.65 -15.11
N ARG A 193 -8.74 -7.13 -16.35
CA ARG A 193 -9.99 -6.95 -17.11
C ARG A 193 -10.71 -8.27 -17.38
N ASP A 194 -9.95 -9.31 -17.66
CA ASP A 194 -10.51 -10.65 -17.94
C ASP A 194 -11.04 -11.33 -16.65
N ALA A 195 -10.37 -11.12 -15.51
CA ALA A 195 -10.70 -11.80 -14.26
C ALA A 195 -11.75 -11.08 -13.41
N CYS A 196 -11.67 -9.75 -13.30
CA CYS A 196 -12.43 -8.98 -12.33
C CYS A 196 -13.54 -8.12 -12.95
N GLY A 197 -13.34 -7.59 -14.16
CA GLY A 197 -14.24 -6.55 -14.69
C GLY A 197 -14.27 -5.29 -13.81
N ALA A 198 -15.27 -4.43 -14.01
CA ALA A 198 -15.46 -3.26 -13.15
C ALA A 198 -15.85 -3.68 -11.73
N ASP A 199 -15.19 -3.11 -10.72
CA ASP A 199 -15.46 -3.38 -9.29
C ASP A 199 -16.25 -2.25 -8.65
N ASP A 200 -17.56 -2.43 -8.53
CA ASP A 200 -18.46 -1.44 -7.90
C ASP A 200 -18.29 -1.35 -6.36
N SER A 201 -17.46 -2.21 -5.74
CA SER A 201 -17.21 -2.19 -4.29
C SER A 201 -16.16 -1.16 -3.88
N VAL A 202 -15.49 -0.51 -4.84
CA VAL A 202 -14.47 0.51 -4.59
C VAL A 202 -15.00 1.87 -5.03
N THR A 203 -14.98 2.84 -4.11
CA THR A 203 -15.40 4.22 -4.37
C THR A 203 -14.23 5.17 -4.23
N PHE A 204 -14.07 6.09 -5.18
CA PHE A 204 -13.06 7.14 -5.18
C PHE A 204 -13.68 8.48 -4.79
N VAL A 205 -13.08 9.15 -3.80
CA VAL A 205 -13.48 10.48 -3.34
C VAL A 205 -12.34 11.46 -3.60
N GLU A 206 -12.62 12.50 -4.37
CA GLU A 206 -11.59 13.41 -4.89
C GLU A 206 -11.01 14.37 -3.85
N THR A 207 -11.79 14.72 -2.84
CA THR A 207 -11.39 15.67 -1.80
C THR A 207 -11.60 15.10 -0.41
N LEU A 208 -10.70 15.45 0.50
CA LEU A 208 -10.92 15.18 1.92
C LEU A 208 -12.14 15.97 2.42
N PRO A 209 -12.93 15.41 3.33
CA PRO A 209 -14.09 16.08 3.91
C PRO A 209 -13.72 17.28 4.77
#